data_37ef21cd00d25f77a2e8621db659af1a
#
_entry.id   37ef21cd00d25f77a2e8621db659af1a
#
_cell.length_a   1.000
_cell.length_b   1.000
_cell.length_c   1.000
_cell.angle_alpha   90.00
_cell.angle_beta   90.00
_cell.angle_gamma   90.00
#
_symmetry.space_group_name_H-M   'P 1'
#
loop_
_entity.id
_entity.type
_entity.pdbx_description
1 polymer ?
#
loop_
_entity_poly.entity_id
_entity_poly.type
_entity_poly.pdbx_seq_one_letter_code
_entity_poly.pdbx_strand_id
1 'polypeptide(L)'
;MSADVRAFIELMRPKNMVLAAITVPLGALFGLNASLTEQQMTAVAIQILSVLAFMGAGNAMNDIKDAAIDAQAHPNRPLPSQRITLEAAKKFVVVLWILSFSLMAGGVYLLIQNDATWWPLASIYIVAVALMLTYDLGPETKTKGLIGNVSISLMVAAVILYGAATVDSIT
;
A
#
# COMPACT_ATOMS: atom_id res chain seq x y z
N MET A 1 27.93 -7.82 -5.97
CA MET A 1 27.06 -8.59 -5.04
C MET A 1 25.69 -8.71 -5.71
N SER A 2 25.22 -9.94 -5.96
CA SER A 2 23.85 -10.15 -6.40
C SER A 2 22.90 -9.72 -5.27
N ALA A 3 21.90 -8.88 -5.58
CA ALA A 3 20.92 -8.46 -4.61
C ALA A 3 20.14 -9.68 -4.12
N ASP A 4 20.05 -9.84 -2.79
CA ASP A 4 19.29 -10.92 -2.18
C ASP A 4 17.78 -10.64 -2.36
N VAL A 5 17.12 -11.39 -3.22
CA VAL A 5 15.67 -11.27 -3.48
C VAL A 5 14.85 -11.36 -2.19
N ARG A 6 15.27 -12.23 -1.26
CA ARG A 6 14.64 -12.38 0.04
C ARG A 6 14.68 -11.08 0.86
N ALA A 7 15.79 -10.34 0.76
CA ALA A 7 15.92 -9.06 1.45
C ALA A 7 14.94 -7.99 0.94
N PHE A 8 14.62 -7.97 -0.35
CA PHE A 8 13.58 -7.10 -0.90
C PHE A 8 12.18 -7.47 -0.39
N ILE A 9 11.88 -8.78 -0.30
CA ILE A 9 10.61 -9.24 0.28
C ILE A 9 10.53 -8.85 1.77
N GLU A 10 11.61 -8.97 2.52
CA GLU A 10 11.67 -8.57 3.93
C GLU A 10 11.41 -7.08 4.13
N LEU A 11 11.91 -6.20 3.21
CA LEU A 11 11.61 -4.76 3.24
C LEU A 11 10.12 -4.45 3.12
N MET A 12 9.38 -5.25 2.34
CA MET A 12 7.94 -5.05 2.18
C MET A 12 7.15 -5.41 3.44
N ARG A 13 7.75 -6.12 4.40
CA ARG A 13 7.10 -6.62 5.64
C ARG A 13 5.85 -7.45 5.35
N PRO A 14 5.97 -8.62 4.68
CA PRO A 14 4.82 -9.39 4.17
C PRO A 14 3.80 -9.78 5.24
N LYS A 15 4.21 -9.94 6.50
CA LYS A 15 3.30 -10.22 7.62
C LYS A 15 2.24 -9.12 7.79
N ASN A 16 2.61 -7.86 7.59
CA ASN A 16 1.68 -6.72 7.68
C ASN A 16 0.76 -6.64 6.46
N MET A 17 1.19 -7.19 5.32
CA MET A 17 0.45 -7.15 4.06
C MET A 17 -0.72 -8.14 4.02
N VAL A 18 -0.67 -9.21 4.81
CA VAL A 18 -1.75 -10.21 4.88
C VAL A 18 -3.08 -9.57 5.28
N LEU A 19 -3.05 -8.65 6.24
CA LEU A 19 -4.25 -7.94 6.67
C LEU A 19 -4.87 -7.16 5.51
N ALA A 20 -4.07 -6.43 4.74
CA ALA A 20 -4.57 -5.67 3.59
C ALA A 20 -5.12 -6.58 2.48
N ALA A 21 -4.45 -7.71 2.22
CA ALA A 21 -4.92 -8.70 1.25
C ALA A 21 -6.31 -9.27 1.59
N ILE A 22 -6.66 -9.32 2.88
CA ILE A 22 -7.98 -9.74 3.36
C ILE A 22 -8.96 -8.56 3.38
N THR A 23 -8.50 -7.37 3.75
CA THR A 23 -9.36 -6.20 3.99
C THR A 23 -9.93 -5.63 2.69
N VAL A 24 -9.18 -5.64 1.58
CA VAL A 24 -9.66 -5.17 0.27
C VAL A 24 -10.88 -5.97 -0.21
N PRO A 25 -10.84 -7.32 -0.31
CA PRO A 25 -12.02 -8.09 -0.71
C PRO A 25 -13.17 -7.98 0.30
N LEU A 26 -12.90 -7.86 1.60
CA LEU A 26 -13.95 -7.60 2.58
C LEU A 26 -14.64 -6.26 2.33
N GLY A 27 -13.90 -5.20 2.01
CA GLY A 27 -14.47 -3.91 1.62
C GLY A 27 -15.38 -4.03 0.41
N ALA A 28 -14.95 -4.76 -0.63
CA ALA A 28 -15.76 -5.02 -1.82
C ALA A 28 -17.05 -5.80 -1.48
N LEU A 29 -16.97 -6.81 -0.64
CA LEU A 29 -18.13 -7.61 -0.23
C LEU A 29 -19.12 -6.82 0.64
N PHE A 30 -18.64 -5.95 1.54
CA PHE A 30 -19.51 -5.11 2.38
C PHE A 30 -20.24 -4.04 1.57
N GLY A 31 -19.63 -3.58 0.48
CA GLY A 31 -20.28 -2.62 -0.43
C GLY A 31 -21.37 -3.27 -1.30
N LEU A 32 -21.27 -4.58 -1.54
CA LEU A 32 -22.24 -5.32 -2.33
C LEU A 32 -23.11 -6.20 -1.41
N ASN A 33 -24.42 -6.01 -1.46
CA ASN A 33 -25.35 -6.94 -0.81
C ASN A 33 -25.50 -8.26 -1.59
N ALA A 34 -24.49 -8.67 -2.37
CA ALA A 34 -24.50 -9.80 -3.28
C ALA A 34 -23.09 -10.39 -3.45
N SER A 35 -22.99 -11.54 -4.12
CA SER A 35 -21.71 -12.14 -4.51
C SER A 35 -21.04 -11.33 -5.63
N LEU A 36 -19.70 -11.28 -5.60
CA LEU A 36 -18.90 -10.66 -6.66
C LEU A 36 -19.05 -11.42 -7.99
N THR A 37 -19.22 -10.69 -9.08
CA THR A 37 -19.09 -11.22 -10.43
C THR A 37 -17.64 -11.56 -10.75
N GLU A 38 -17.38 -12.37 -11.77
CA GLU A 38 -16.02 -12.71 -12.22
C GLU A 38 -15.18 -11.45 -12.54
N GLN A 39 -15.80 -10.46 -13.19
CA GLN A 39 -15.15 -9.20 -13.52
C GLN A 39 -14.81 -8.39 -12.28
N GLN A 40 -15.70 -8.32 -11.30
CA GLN A 40 -15.44 -7.65 -10.02
C GLN A 40 -14.36 -8.38 -9.22
N MET A 41 -14.33 -9.72 -9.24
CA MET A 41 -13.24 -10.49 -8.62
C MET A 41 -11.88 -10.15 -9.26
N THR A 42 -11.83 -10.00 -10.58
CA THR A 42 -10.62 -9.58 -11.30
C THR A 42 -10.19 -8.18 -10.88
N ALA A 43 -11.13 -7.23 -10.83
CA ALA A 43 -10.84 -5.86 -10.36
C ALA A 43 -10.32 -5.87 -8.92
N VAL A 44 -10.96 -6.59 -8.01
CA VAL A 44 -10.52 -6.74 -6.63
C VAL A 44 -9.12 -7.34 -6.54
N ALA A 45 -8.81 -8.38 -7.33
CA ALA A 45 -7.47 -8.97 -7.35
C ALA A 45 -6.39 -7.98 -7.80
N ILE A 46 -6.67 -7.18 -8.82
CA ILE A 46 -5.77 -6.10 -9.27
C ILE A 46 -5.57 -5.07 -8.15
N GLN A 47 -6.63 -4.68 -7.44
CA GLN A 47 -6.52 -3.70 -6.36
C GLN A 47 -5.86 -4.25 -5.09
N ILE A 48 -5.97 -5.54 -4.81
CA ILE A 48 -5.14 -6.18 -3.78
C ILE A 48 -3.67 -5.98 -4.10
N LEU A 49 -3.25 -6.28 -5.33
CA LEU A 49 -1.84 -6.11 -5.74
C LEU A 49 -1.40 -4.64 -5.69
N SER A 50 -2.29 -3.69 -6.05
CA SER A 50 -2.04 -2.24 -5.91
C SER A 50 -1.75 -1.87 -4.45
N VAL A 51 -2.60 -2.29 -3.51
CA VAL A 51 -2.44 -2.01 -2.08
C VAL A 51 -1.20 -2.68 -1.51
N LEU A 52 -0.89 -3.92 -1.92
CA LEU A 52 0.33 -4.61 -1.48
C LEU A 52 1.59 -3.88 -1.95
N ALA A 53 1.63 -3.41 -3.19
CA ALA A 53 2.75 -2.60 -3.71
C ALA A 53 2.85 -1.25 -2.97
N PHE A 54 1.72 -0.58 -2.71
CA PHE A 54 1.64 0.66 -1.93
C PHE A 54 2.23 0.48 -0.52
N MET A 55 1.76 -0.53 0.21
CA MET A 55 2.24 -0.81 1.56
C MET A 55 3.71 -1.23 1.58
N GLY A 56 4.12 -2.03 0.59
CA GLY A 56 5.52 -2.42 0.42
C GLY A 56 6.43 -1.22 0.20
N ALA A 57 6.00 -0.25 -0.62
CA ALA A 57 6.72 1.01 -0.83
C ALA A 57 6.85 1.82 0.47
N GLY A 58 5.76 1.99 1.23
CA GLY A 58 5.76 2.70 2.51
C GLY A 58 6.66 2.02 3.54
N ASN A 59 6.59 0.71 3.69
CA ASN A 59 7.45 -0.04 4.60
C ASN A 59 8.94 0.10 4.24
N ALA A 60 9.27 0.00 2.94
CA ALA A 60 10.65 0.16 2.47
C ALA A 60 11.15 1.61 2.63
N MET A 61 10.29 2.62 2.42
CA MET A 61 10.61 4.03 2.68
C MET A 61 10.94 4.26 4.16
N ASN A 62 10.13 3.70 5.06
CA ASN A 62 10.37 3.80 6.49
C ASN A 62 11.72 3.17 6.89
N ASP A 63 12.02 1.96 6.38
CA ASP A 63 13.31 1.29 6.65
C ASP A 63 14.50 2.07 6.07
N ILE A 64 14.36 2.72 4.91
CA ILE A 64 15.38 3.61 4.33
C ILE A 64 15.64 4.81 5.25
N LYS A 65 14.58 5.43 5.75
CA LYS A 65 14.68 6.59 6.62
C LYS A 65 15.30 6.25 7.97
N ASP A 66 14.89 5.14 8.54
CA ASP A 66 15.29 4.71 9.86
C ASP A 66 16.59 3.87 9.85
N ALA A 67 17.29 3.73 8.69
CA ALA A 67 18.44 2.85 8.53
C ALA A 67 19.57 3.07 9.55
N ALA A 68 19.83 4.33 9.93
CA ALA A 68 20.86 4.66 10.94
C ALA A 68 20.44 4.22 12.36
N ILE A 69 19.17 4.37 12.70
CA ILE A 69 18.61 3.93 13.99
C ILE A 69 18.53 2.41 14.03
N ASP A 70 18.09 1.79 12.94
CA ASP A 70 18.00 0.34 12.78
C ASP A 70 19.36 -0.35 12.84
N ALA A 71 20.45 0.32 12.49
CA ALA A 71 21.79 -0.25 12.62
C ALA A 71 22.12 -0.64 14.09
N GLN A 72 21.55 0.07 15.05
CA GLN A 72 21.72 -0.24 16.48
C GLN A 72 20.59 -1.14 17.02
N ALA A 73 19.33 -0.83 16.67
CA ALA A 73 18.17 -1.52 17.24
C ALA A 73 17.87 -2.86 16.55
N HIS A 74 18.11 -2.94 15.25
CA HIS A 74 17.74 -4.08 14.39
C HIS A 74 18.84 -4.44 13.37
N PRO A 75 20.05 -4.82 13.79
CA PRO A 75 21.22 -5.02 12.91
C PRO A 75 21.00 -6.09 11.82
N ASN A 76 20.04 -7.00 12.02
CA ASN A 76 19.72 -8.08 11.07
C ASN A 76 18.77 -7.67 9.93
N ARG A 77 18.21 -6.45 9.96
CA ARG A 77 17.36 -5.96 8.86
C ARG A 77 18.16 -5.83 7.55
N PRO A 78 17.48 -5.86 6.38
CA PRO A 78 18.15 -5.86 5.06
C PRO A 78 19.16 -4.75 4.85
N LEU A 79 18.84 -3.51 5.23
CA LEU A 79 19.72 -2.34 5.07
C LEU A 79 20.86 -2.32 6.07
N PRO A 80 20.65 -2.43 7.40
CA PRO A 80 21.73 -2.50 8.37
C PRO A 80 22.72 -3.64 8.14
N SER A 81 22.22 -4.82 7.76
CA SER A 81 23.05 -6.01 7.47
C SER A 81 23.74 -5.97 6.11
N GLN A 82 23.56 -4.90 5.33
CA GLN A 82 24.12 -4.71 3.98
C GLN A 82 23.76 -5.81 2.96
N ARG A 83 22.68 -6.56 3.19
CA ARG A 83 22.16 -7.54 2.22
C ARG A 83 21.63 -6.87 0.95
N ILE A 84 21.22 -5.61 1.05
CA ILE A 84 20.91 -4.72 -0.06
C ILE A 84 21.52 -3.33 0.20
N THR A 85 21.86 -2.65 -0.89
CA THR A 85 22.35 -1.26 -0.80
C THR A 85 21.20 -0.28 -0.65
N LEU A 86 21.47 0.86 -0.04
CA LEU A 86 20.49 1.96 0.10
C LEU A 86 19.95 2.40 -1.27
N GLU A 87 20.82 2.43 -2.30
CA GLU A 87 20.42 2.80 -3.65
C GLU A 87 19.48 1.77 -4.29
N ALA A 88 19.77 0.48 -4.11
CA ALA A 88 18.89 -0.58 -4.58
C ALA A 88 17.51 -0.52 -3.89
N ALA A 89 17.47 -0.25 -2.59
CA ALA A 89 16.23 -0.07 -1.84
C ALA A 89 15.43 1.14 -2.35
N LYS A 90 16.07 2.28 -2.63
CA LYS A 90 15.41 3.46 -3.22
C LYS A 90 14.82 3.16 -4.60
N LYS A 91 15.55 2.48 -5.47
CA LYS A 91 15.04 2.06 -6.77
C LYS A 91 13.84 1.12 -6.63
N PHE A 92 13.91 0.19 -5.69
CA PHE A 92 12.80 -0.73 -5.40
C PHE A 92 11.54 0.01 -4.95
N VAL A 93 11.65 1.01 -4.09
CA VAL A 93 10.54 1.88 -3.68
C VAL A 93 9.88 2.54 -4.89
N VAL A 94 10.70 3.11 -5.80
CA VAL A 94 10.17 3.74 -7.03
C VAL A 94 9.41 2.73 -7.89
N VAL A 95 9.93 1.52 -8.06
CA VAL A 95 9.26 0.45 -8.81
C VAL A 95 7.93 0.09 -8.16
N LEU A 96 7.89 -0.06 -6.83
CA LEU A 96 6.65 -0.37 -6.11
C LEU A 96 5.61 0.75 -6.23
N TRP A 97 6.02 2.02 -6.20
CA TRP A 97 5.13 3.16 -6.42
C TRP A 97 4.53 3.17 -7.82
N ILE A 98 5.38 2.96 -8.86
CA ILE A 98 4.93 2.88 -10.25
C ILE A 98 3.95 1.71 -10.42
N LEU A 99 4.28 0.55 -9.87
CA LEU A 99 3.43 -0.64 -9.92
C LEU A 99 2.07 -0.38 -9.25
N SER A 100 2.08 0.15 -8.02
CA SER A 100 0.86 0.47 -7.28
C SER A 100 -0.05 1.44 -8.04
N PHE A 101 0.52 2.53 -8.53
CA PHE A 101 -0.23 3.53 -9.31
C PHE A 101 -0.79 2.94 -10.61
N SER A 102 0.00 2.15 -11.35
CA SER A 102 -0.45 1.53 -12.59
C SER A 102 -1.60 0.54 -12.37
N LEU A 103 -1.54 -0.23 -11.27
CA LEU A 103 -2.61 -1.16 -10.91
C LEU A 103 -3.89 -0.41 -10.46
N MET A 104 -3.74 0.66 -9.68
CA MET A 104 -4.87 1.54 -9.34
C MET A 104 -5.51 2.14 -10.60
N ALA A 105 -4.70 2.67 -11.51
CA ALA A 105 -5.20 3.23 -12.78
C ALA A 105 -5.87 2.16 -13.65
N GLY A 106 -5.39 0.93 -13.62
CA GLY A 106 -6.05 -0.22 -14.26
C GLY A 106 -7.45 -0.47 -13.68
N GLY A 107 -7.62 -0.35 -12.36
CA GLY A 107 -8.95 -0.44 -11.73
C GLY A 107 -9.88 0.70 -12.14
N VAL A 108 -9.37 1.94 -12.17
CA VAL A 108 -10.12 3.10 -12.68
C VAL A 108 -10.56 2.86 -14.12
N TYR A 109 -9.67 2.35 -14.97
CA TYR A 109 -10.00 2.02 -16.35
C TYR A 109 -11.12 0.99 -16.45
N LEU A 110 -11.07 -0.08 -15.64
CA LEU A 110 -12.13 -1.09 -15.60
C LEU A 110 -13.47 -0.51 -15.18
N LEU A 111 -13.51 0.39 -14.18
CA LEU A 111 -14.74 1.06 -13.76
C LEU A 111 -15.30 1.93 -14.90
N ILE A 112 -14.48 2.72 -15.58
CA ILE A 112 -14.90 3.54 -16.73
C ILE A 112 -15.47 2.68 -17.85
N GLN A 113 -14.86 1.53 -18.18
CA GLN A 113 -15.35 0.63 -19.22
C GLN A 113 -16.71 -0.01 -18.89
N ASN A 114 -17.13 0.01 -17.64
CA ASN A 114 -18.40 -0.54 -17.17
C ASN A 114 -19.40 0.55 -16.77
N ASP A 115 -19.18 1.79 -17.19
CA ASP A 115 -20.01 2.97 -16.86
C ASP A 115 -20.20 3.16 -15.34
N ALA A 116 -19.23 2.66 -14.55
CA ALA A 116 -19.26 2.72 -13.09
C ALA A 116 -18.54 3.96 -12.55
N THR A 117 -18.85 4.32 -11.31
CA THR A 117 -18.29 5.50 -10.65
C THR A 117 -16.84 5.25 -10.24
N TRP A 118 -15.89 5.87 -10.90
CA TRP A 118 -14.44 5.63 -10.74
C TRP A 118 -13.75 6.59 -9.76
N TRP A 119 -14.27 7.80 -9.57
CA TRP A 119 -13.58 8.83 -8.80
C TRP A 119 -13.38 8.50 -7.30
N PRO A 120 -14.25 7.72 -6.60
CA PRO A 120 -13.98 7.34 -5.22
C PRO A 120 -12.70 6.52 -5.09
N LEU A 121 -12.46 5.57 -5.99
CA LEU A 121 -11.25 4.74 -6.00
C LEU A 121 -9.99 5.61 -6.09
N ALA A 122 -9.95 6.52 -7.07
CA ALA A 122 -8.82 7.43 -7.27
C ALA A 122 -8.65 8.40 -6.08
N SER A 123 -9.74 8.96 -5.55
CA SER A 123 -9.70 9.89 -4.42
C SER A 123 -9.16 9.24 -3.15
N ILE A 124 -9.63 8.04 -2.81
CA ILE A 124 -9.15 7.30 -1.64
C ILE A 124 -7.65 7.00 -1.78
N TYR A 125 -7.20 6.60 -2.98
CA TYR A 125 -5.79 6.35 -3.24
C TYR A 125 -4.95 7.62 -3.04
N ILE A 126 -5.37 8.77 -3.57
CA ILE A 126 -4.66 10.06 -3.41
C ILE A 126 -4.58 10.45 -1.94
N VAL A 127 -5.68 10.30 -1.19
CA VAL A 127 -5.69 10.57 0.26
C VAL A 127 -4.74 9.64 1.00
N ALA A 128 -4.72 8.35 0.66
CA ALA A 128 -3.79 7.38 1.25
C ALA A 128 -2.32 7.74 0.97
N VAL A 129 -2.01 8.19 -0.26
CA VAL A 129 -0.67 8.71 -0.62
C VAL A 129 -0.31 9.92 0.24
N ALA A 130 -1.20 10.89 0.37
CA ALA A 130 -0.97 12.09 1.18
C ALA A 130 -0.74 11.74 2.67
N LEU A 131 -1.54 10.83 3.22
CA LEU A 131 -1.38 10.35 4.60
C LEU A 131 -0.04 9.63 4.79
N MET A 132 0.38 8.76 3.87
CA MET A 132 1.67 8.07 3.94
C MET A 132 2.84 9.03 3.86
N LEU A 133 2.82 9.99 2.93
CA LEU A 133 3.89 10.98 2.79
C LEU A 133 3.99 11.90 4.02
N THR A 134 2.86 12.31 4.59
CA THR A 134 2.86 13.11 5.82
C THR A 134 3.27 12.31 7.06
N TYR A 135 3.02 11.00 7.05
CA TYR A 135 3.43 10.12 8.12
C TYR A 135 4.95 9.94 8.19
N ASP A 136 5.58 9.70 7.05
CA ASP A 136 7.00 9.37 6.98
C ASP A 136 7.92 10.53 6.59
N LEU A 137 7.51 11.43 5.69
CA LEU A 137 8.44 12.40 5.09
C LEU A 137 8.23 13.85 5.54
N GLY A 138 6.99 14.32 5.62
CA GLY A 138 6.69 15.73 5.83
C GLY A 138 6.71 16.12 7.32
N PRO A 139 5.53 16.34 7.93
CA PRO A 139 5.42 16.70 9.35
C PRO A 139 5.84 15.58 10.30
N GLU A 140 6.22 14.41 9.79
CA GLU A 140 6.58 13.21 10.56
C GLU A 140 5.54 12.88 11.63
N THR A 141 4.28 12.74 11.20
CA THR A 141 3.19 12.53 12.15
C THR A 141 3.38 11.28 13.00
N LYS A 142 4.20 10.31 12.54
CA LYS A 142 4.58 9.12 13.31
C LYS A 142 5.21 9.46 14.68
N THR A 143 5.88 10.60 14.80
CA THR A 143 6.53 11.04 16.05
C THR A 143 5.60 11.82 16.96
N LYS A 144 4.39 12.15 16.51
CA LYS A 144 3.44 13.05 17.19
C LYS A 144 2.34 12.30 17.96
N GLY A 145 2.64 11.14 18.53
CA GLY A 145 1.73 10.41 19.42
C GLY A 145 0.35 10.17 18.81
N LEU A 146 -0.69 10.85 19.32
CA LEU A 146 -2.08 10.67 18.90
C LEU A 146 -2.28 10.94 17.39
N ILE A 147 -1.62 11.96 16.83
CA ILE A 147 -1.74 12.29 15.40
C ILE A 147 -1.21 11.14 14.54
N GLY A 148 -0.09 10.52 14.93
CA GLY A 148 0.44 9.33 14.26
C GLY A 148 -0.54 8.16 14.29
N ASN A 149 -1.13 7.88 15.45
CA ASN A 149 -2.11 6.81 15.59
C ASN A 149 -3.36 7.05 14.75
N VAL A 150 -3.87 8.29 14.70
CA VAL A 150 -4.99 8.68 13.84
C VAL A 150 -4.64 8.50 12.37
N SER A 151 -3.43 8.91 11.94
CA SER A 151 -2.98 8.73 10.55
C SER A 151 -2.96 7.26 10.14
N ILE A 152 -2.43 6.37 10.99
CA ILE A 152 -2.44 4.92 10.74
C ILE A 152 -3.87 4.39 10.68
N SER A 153 -4.72 4.76 11.63
CA SER A 153 -6.11 4.30 11.67
C SER A 153 -6.89 4.73 10.44
N LEU A 154 -6.67 5.94 9.95
CA LEU A 154 -7.27 6.43 8.70
C LEU A 154 -6.76 5.65 7.48
N MET A 155 -5.45 5.35 7.42
CA MET A 155 -4.90 4.53 6.34
C MET A 155 -5.49 3.11 6.33
N VAL A 156 -5.68 2.49 7.51
CA VAL A 156 -6.32 1.16 7.62
C VAL A 156 -7.79 1.23 7.20
N ALA A 157 -8.54 2.24 7.66
CA ALA A 157 -9.92 2.44 7.26
C ALA A 157 -10.05 2.69 5.73
N ALA A 158 -9.12 3.44 5.15
CA ALA A 158 -9.07 3.71 3.72
C ALA A 158 -8.96 2.41 2.89
N VAL A 159 -8.33 1.36 3.39
CA VAL A 159 -8.23 0.07 2.67
C VAL A 159 -9.59 -0.59 2.50
N ILE A 160 -10.48 -0.50 3.51
CA ILE A 160 -11.86 -1.03 3.42
C ILE A 160 -12.65 -0.24 2.38
N LEU A 161 -12.61 1.11 2.47
CA LEU A 161 -13.29 1.99 1.53
C LEU A 161 -12.76 1.82 0.10
N TYR A 162 -11.47 1.61 -0.04
CA TYR A 162 -10.82 1.34 -1.32
C TYR A 162 -11.34 0.05 -1.95
N GLY A 163 -11.49 -1.01 -1.15
CA GLY A 163 -12.10 -2.26 -1.60
C GLY A 163 -13.55 -2.07 -2.07
N ALA A 164 -14.35 -1.33 -1.31
CA ALA A 164 -15.72 -1.00 -1.71
C ALA A 164 -15.77 -0.18 -3.01
N ALA A 165 -14.90 0.83 -3.14
CA ALA A 165 -14.81 1.66 -4.34
C ALA A 165 -14.34 0.89 -5.60
N THR A 166 -13.73 -0.28 -5.44
CA THR A 166 -13.30 -1.15 -6.54
C THR A 166 -14.48 -1.74 -7.32
N VAL A 167 -15.64 -1.88 -6.68
CA VAL A 167 -16.84 -2.53 -7.22
C VAL A 167 -18.04 -1.57 -7.35
N ASP A 168 -17.78 -0.26 -7.38
CA ASP A 168 -18.81 0.79 -7.50
C ASP A 168 -19.86 0.77 -6.38
N SER A 169 -19.46 0.41 -5.18
CA SER A 169 -20.38 0.33 -4.04
C SER A 169 -20.42 1.60 -3.18
N ILE A 170 -19.66 2.62 -3.56
CA ILE A 170 -19.64 3.95 -2.92
C ILE A 170 -20.16 4.97 -3.95
N THR A 171 -21.47 5.05 -4.11
CA THR A 171 -22.14 6.05 -4.94
C THR A 171 -22.91 7.03 -4.07
#